data_5051009de6c655676c681c22b5126cc1
#
_entry.id   5051009de6c655676c681c22b5126cc1
#
_cell.length_a   1.000
_cell.length_b   1.000
_cell.length_c   1.000
_cell.angle_alpha   90.00
_cell.angle_beta   90.00
_cell.angle_gamma   90.00
#
_symmetry.space_group_name_H-M   'P 1'
#
loop_
_entity.id
_entity.type
_entity.pdbx_description
1 polymer ?
#
loop_
_entity_poly.entity_id
_entity_poly.type
_entity_poly.pdbx_seq_one_letter_code
_entity_poly.pdbx_strand_id
1 'polypeptide(L)'
;MKKTLSLVCALLLSLSISAQTTQRDAIDFNCTDEYGTNVHLFDILDGGQFALLYFFWNDGDNSETLDPIIAETYHYFDDNQDEVYFIGIDPTADSLEIDTWKQKYQVDFPVIHQFTDGTSVHVICENLYNVIIMPRVILIAPNRKIVIENLWPINSAQHLIDEIKAAMATINVAEIKGNEYGIYPNPASAEINITSQLNGEADVRIYDMSGRCVKETRISNINNATINISDLDKGVYFVNVNGKVEKLVVE
;
A
#
# COMPACT_ATOMS: atom_id res chain seq x y z
N MET A 1 6.53 68.94 -12.93
CA MET A 1 5.63 67.94 -12.38
C MET A 1 6.18 66.57 -12.77
N LYS A 2 6.89 65.91 -11.85
CA LYS A 2 7.45 64.56 -12.08
C LYS A 2 6.50 63.52 -11.47
N LYS A 3 5.92 62.64 -12.30
CA LYS A 3 5.12 61.53 -11.84
C LYS A 3 6.05 60.39 -11.42
N THR A 4 6.07 60.06 -10.17
CA THR A 4 6.74 58.87 -9.66
C THR A 4 5.84 57.67 -9.86
N LEU A 5 6.27 56.75 -10.70
CA LEU A 5 5.63 55.43 -10.93
C LEU A 5 6.08 54.47 -9.81
N SER A 6 5.17 54.15 -8.92
CA SER A 6 5.43 53.19 -7.86
C SER A 6 5.26 51.77 -8.42
N LEU A 7 6.38 51.02 -8.47
CA LEU A 7 6.40 49.62 -8.89
C LEU A 7 6.07 48.74 -7.67
N VAL A 8 4.84 48.27 -7.62
CA VAL A 8 4.43 47.28 -6.60
C VAL A 8 4.87 45.90 -7.12
N CYS A 9 5.97 45.40 -6.53
CA CYS A 9 6.45 44.05 -6.79
C CYS A 9 5.57 43.08 -5.98
N ALA A 10 4.57 42.46 -6.62
CA ALA A 10 3.78 41.41 -6.03
C ALA A 10 4.62 40.13 -5.96
N LEU A 11 5.11 39.83 -4.76
CA LEU A 11 5.77 38.57 -4.44
C LEU A 11 4.72 37.46 -4.40
N LEU A 12 4.53 36.74 -5.51
CA LEU A 12 3.74 35.51 -5.54
C LEU A 12 4.53 34.42 -4.80
N LEU A 13 4.27 34.26 -3.52
CA LEU A 13 4.59 33.02 -2.80
C LEU A 13 3.73 31.91 -3.40
N SER A 14 4.31 31.10 -4.26
CA SER A 14 3.76 29.81 -4.63
C SER A 14 3.82 28.89 -3.39
N LEU A 15 2.76 28.89 -2.60
CA LEU A 15 2.50 27.82 -1.63
C LEU A 15 2.30 26.54 -2.43
N SER A 16 3.35 25.74 -2.55
CA SER A 16 3.24 24.35 -2.95
C SER A 16 2.47 23.63 -1.85
N ILE A 17 1.14 23.67 -1.92
CA ILE A 17 0.30 22.74 -1.16
C ILE A 17 0.58 21.38 -1.79
N SER A 18 1.51 20.63 -1.20
CA SER A 18 1.60 19.20 -1.42
C SER A 18 0.31 18.63 -0.85
N ALA A 19 -0.72 18.51 -1.68
CA ALA A 19 -1.87 17.71 -1.35
C ALA A 19 -1.35 16.28 -1.23
N GLN A 20 -1.09 15.83 0.00
CA GLN A 20 -1.02 14.40 0.29
C GLN A 20 -2.41 13.87 -0.04
N THR A 21 -2.56 13.34 -1.26
CA THR A 21 -3.70 12.48 -1.57
C THR A 21 -3.61 11.32 -0.59
N THR A 22 -4.54 11.27 0.36
CA THR A 22 -4.69 10.11 1.24
C THR A 22 -4.95 8.92 0.35
N GLN A 23 -3.95 8.03 0.22
CA GLN A 23 -4.11 6.79 -0.53
C GLN A 23 -5.30 6.04 0.05
N ARG A 24 -6.21 5.59 -0.82
CA ARG A 24 -7.37 4.80 -0.43
C ARG A 24 -6.92 3.44 0.10
N ASP A 25 -7.55 2.96 1.16
CA ASP A 25 -7.34 1.61 1.65
C ASP A 25 -7.98 0.59 0.69
N ALA A 26 -7.29 -0.51 0.45
CA ALA A 26 -7.84 -1.65 -0.25
C ALA A 26 -8.95 -2.29 0.58
N ILE A 27 -9.96 -2.81 -0.10
CA ILE A 27 -11.04 -3.57 0.52
C ILE A 27 -10.81 -5.05 0.20
N ASP A 28 -10.89 -5.88 1.22
CA ASP A 28 -10.63 -7.30 1.11
C ASP A 28 -11.68 -8.05 0.29
N PHE A 29 -11.25 -9.12 -0.37
CA PHE A 29 -12.13 -10.11 -0.97
C PHE A 29 -11.53 -11.50 -0.83
N ASN A 30 -12.42 -12.50 -0.76
CA ASN A 30 -12.04 -13.90 -0.73
C ASN A 30 -12.97 -14.67 -1.67
N CYS A 31 -12.40 -15.29 -2.69
CA CYS A 31 -13.11 -16.02 -3.74
C CYS A 31 -12.23 -17.13 -4.31
N THR A 32 -12.75 -17.90 -5.24
CA THR A 32 -11.96 -18.87 -5.99
C THR A 32 -11.54 -18.30 -7.34
N ASP A 33 -10.48 -18.87 -7.93
CA ASP A 33 -10.12 -18.67 -9.31
C ASP A 33 -10.90 -19.62 -10.24
N GLU A 34 -10.56 -19.62 -11.52
CA GLU A 34 -11.19 -20.47 -12.56
C GLU A 34 -10.99 -21.97 -12.34
N TYR A 35 -10.05 -22.38 -11.49
CA TYR A 35 -9.78 -23.78 -11.13
C TYR A 35 -10.33 -24.17 -9.76
N GLY A 36 -10.99 -23.24 -9.05
CA GLY A 36 -11.50 -23.44 -7.70
C GLY A 36 -10.46 -23.26 -6.59
N THR A 37 -9.27 -22.71 -6.92
CA THR A 37 -8.23 -22.39 -5.94
C THR A 37 -8.59 -21.10 -5.20
N ASN A 38 -8.41 -21.09 -3.87
CA ASN A 38 -8.74 -19.91 -3.07
C ASN A 38 -7.81 -18.74 -3.36
N VAL A 39 -8.39 -17.58 -3.62
CA VAL A 39 -7.71 -16.29 -3.79
C VAL A 39 -8.22 -15.33 -2.73
N HIS A 40 -7.39 -15.06 -1.73
CA HIS A 40 -7.70 -14.12 -0.65
C HIS A 40 -6.71 -12.95 -0.70
N LEU A 41 -7.22 -11.76 -1.03
CA LEU A 41 -6.36 -10.59 -1.25
C LEU A 41 -5.46 -10.29 -0.05
N PHE A 42 -6.04 -10.27 1.16
CA PHE A 42 -5.26 -9.88 2.32
C PHE A 42 -4.22 -10.93 2.74
N ASP A 43 -4.41 -12.21 2.44
CA ASP A 43 -3.38 -13.23 2.68
C ASP A 43 -2.16 -13.00 1.78
N ILE A 44 -2.36 -12.57 0.54
CA ILE A 44 -1.28 -12.20 -0.40
C ILE A 44 -0.50 -11.00 0.14
N LEU A 45 -1.21 -9.94 0.56
CA LEU A 45 -0.61 -8.73 1.10
C LEU A 45 0.12 -8.99 2.44
N ASP A 46 -0.46 -9.80 3.32
CA ASP A 46 0.13 -10.19 4.60
C ASP A 46 1.36 -11.10 4.40
N GLY A 47 1.45 -11.79 3.25
CA GLY A 47 2.64 -12.49 2.77
C GLY A 47 3.78 -11.56 2.33
N GLY A 48 3.54 -10.25 2.26
CA GLY A 48 4.53 -9.24 1.91
C GLY A 48 4.58 -8.90 0.42
N GLN A 49 3.74 -9.50 -0.41
CA GLN A 49 3.67 -9.21 -1.85
C GLN A 49 2.75 -8.02 -2.12
N PHE A 50 3.06 -7.23 -3.13
CA PHE A 50 2.12 -6.31 -3.75
C PHE A 50 1.10 -7.11 -4.56
N ALA A 51 -0.14 -6.66 -4.62
CA ALA A 51 -1.16 -7.26 -5.47
C ALA A 51 -1.48 -6.35 -6.64
N LEU A 52 -1.30 -6.84 -7.88
CA LEU A 52 -1.72 -6.17 -9.09
C LEU A 52 -3.04 -6.76 -9.54
N LEU A 53 -4.11 -5.98 -9.47
CA LEU A 53 -5.43 -6.34 -9.97
C LEU A 53 -5.57 -5.86 -11.40
N TYR A 54 -5.75 -6.78 -12.34
CA TYR A 54 -6.02 -6.51 -13.74
C TYR A 54 -7.47 -6.78 -14.07
N PHE A 55 -8.26 -5.71 -14.18
CA PHE A 55 -9.66 -5.76 -14.61
C PHE A 55 -9.71 -5.68 -16.14
N PHE A 56 -10.35 -6.65 -16.77
CA PHE A 56 -10.40 -6.74 -18.24
C PHE A 56 -11.66 -7.43 -18.75
N TRP A 57 -11.87 -7.39 -20.04
CA TRP A 57 -12.79 -8.23 -20.80
C TRP A 57 -11.97 -9.04 -21.78
N ASN A 58 -12.03 -10.36 -21.70
CA ASN A 58 -11.25 -11.26 -22.53
C ASN A 58 -11.53 -11.15 -24.04
N ASP A 59 -12.67 -10.57 -24.45
CA ASP A 59 -13.10 -10.31 -25.82
C ASP A 59 -13.13 -8.81 -26.20
N GLY A 60 -12.58 -7.95 -25.32
CA GLY A 60 -12.61 -6.49 -25.52
C GLY A 60 -11.43 -5.95 -26.33
N ASP A 61 -11.68 -5.19 -27.41
CA ASP A 61 -10.65 -4.58 -28.26
C ASP A 61 -9.55 -3.83 -27.48
N ASN A 62 -9.94 -3.13 -26.40
CA ASN A 62 -8.99 -2.38 -25.58
C ASN A 62 -8.15 -3.29 -24.68
N SER A 63 -8.72 -4.39 -24.20
CA SER A 63 -7.99 -5.40 -23.42
C SER A 63 -6.95 -6.10 -24.31
N GLU A 64 -7.29 -6.47 -25.55
CA GLU A 64 -6.33 -7.08 -26.49
C GLU A 64 -5.04 -6.26 -26.69
N THR A 65 -5.12 -4.94 -26.55
CA THR A 65 -3.93 -4.07 -26.61
C THR A 65 -3.09 -4.13 -25.33
N LEU A 66 -3.74 -4.31 -24.17
CA LEU A 66 -3.06 -4.33 -22.87
C LEU A 66 -2.62 -5.75 -22.47
N ASP A 67 -3.33 -6.79 -22.88
CA ASP A 67 -3.05 -8.18 -22.51
C ASP A 67 -1.58 -8.61 -22.72
N PRO A 68 -0.95 -8.35 -23.88
CA PRO A 68 0.47 -8.71 -24.08
C PRO A 68 1.41 -7.90 -23.16
N ILE A 69 1.02 -6.67 -22.81
CA ILE A 69 1.78 -5.83 -21.88
C ILE A 69 1.70 -6.41 -20.46
N ILE A 70 0.52 -6.85 -20.04
CA ILE A 70 0.31 -7.50 -18.74
C ILE A 70 1.09 -8.82 -18.69
N ALA A 71 1.03 -9.63 -19.74
CA ALA A 71 1.77 -10.90 -19.83
C ALA A 71 3.29 -10.70 -19.70
N GLU A 72 3.87 -9.77 -20.45
CA GLU A 72 5.30 -9.46 -20.37
C GLU A 72 5.67 -8.91 -18.97
N THR A 73 4.80 -8.10 -18.37
CA THR A 73 5.01 -7.56 -17.00
C THR A 73 4.93 -8.68 -15.96
N TYR A 74 3.99 -9.62 -16.10
CA TYR A 74 3.85 -10.78 -15.22
C TYR A 74 5.13 -11.64 -15.22
N HIS A 75 5.65 -11.97 -16.40
CA HIS A 75 6.90 -12.72 -16.53
C HIS A 75 8.11 -11.96 -15.99
N TYR A 76 8.12 -10.63 -16.08
CA TYR A 76 9.18 -9.81 -15.48
C TYR A 76 9.22 -9.94 -13.95
N PHE A 77 8.07 -10.11 -13.30
CA PHE A 77 7.94 -10.30 -11.84
C PHE A 77 7.88 -11.80 -11.45
N ASP A 78 8.54 -12.66 -12.22
CA ASP A 78 8.74 -14.08 -11.94
C ASP A 78 7.45 -14.86 -11.67
N ASP A 79 6.42 -14.62 -12.46
CA ASP A 79 5.21 -15.44 -12.52
C ASP A 79 4.54 -15.62 -11.13
N ASN A 80 4.32 -14.55 -10.41
CA ASN A 80 3.79 -14.50 -9.04
C ASN A 80 4.72 -15.08 -7.94
N GLN A 81 5.97 -15.37 -8.25
CA GLN A 81 6.93 -15.89 -7.27
C GLN A 81 7.74 -14.78 -6.56
N ASP A 82 7.74 -13.56 -7.10
CA ASP A 82 8.52 -12.44 -6.60
C ASP A 82 7.61 -11.42 -5.84
N GLU A 83 7.98 -10.15 -5.86
CA GLU A 83 7.40 -9.06 -5.05
C GLU A 83 5.97 -8.68 -5.45
N VAL A 84 5.51 -9.02 -6.67
CA VAL A 84 4.19 -8.64 -7.19
C VAL A 84 3.36 -9.86 -7.58
N TYR A 85 2.18 -9.98 -6.97
CA TYR A 85 1.21 -11.03 -7.27
C TYR A 85 0.10 -10.49 -8.19
N PHE A 86 -0.07 -11.11 -9.36
CA PHE A 86 -1.06 -10.71 -10.36
C PHE A 86 -2.36 -11.48 -10.16
N ILE A 87 -3.48 -10.77 -10.25
CA ILE A 87 -4.84 -11.33 -10.21
C ILE A 87 -5.64 -10.71 -11.35
N GLY A 88 -6.14 -11.56 -12.26
CA GLY A 88 -7.08 -11.16 -13.30
C GLY A 88 -8.51 -11.08 -12.74
N ILE A 89 -9.31 -10.16 -13.26
CA ILE A 89 -10.71 -9.98 -12.88
C ILE A 89 -11.52 -9.72 -14.15
N ASP A 90 -12.29 -10.73 -14.59
CA ASP A 90 -13.18 -10.64 -15.75
C ASP A 90 -14.63 -10.97 -15.35
N PRO A 91 -15.53 -9.98 -15.30
CA PRO A 91 -16.91 -10.18 -14.87
C PRO A 91 -17.79 -10.87 -15.91
N THR A 92 -17.30 -11.15 -17.10
CA THR A 92 -18.12 -11.66 -18.24
C THR A 92 -17.74 -13.04 -18.70
N ALA A 93 -16.48 -13.44 -18.57
CA ALA A 93 -15.94 -14.70 -19.05
C ALA A 93 -16.41 -15.92 -18.24
N ASP A 94 -16.37 -17.10 -18.87
CA ASP A 94 -16.39 -18.40 -18.20
C ASP A 94 -14.99 -19.02 -18.12
N SER A 95 -14.86 -20.17 -17.44
CA SER A 95 -13.56 -20.82 -17.25
C SER A 95 -12.89 -21.23 -18.56
N LEU A 96 -13.66 -21.63 -19.59
CA LEU A 96 -13.11 -22.05 -20.87
C LEU A 96 -12.57 -20.85 -21.67
N GLU A 97 -13.26 -19.74 -21.60
CA GLU A 97 -12.84 -18.47 -22.21
C GLU A 97 -11.55 -17.97 -21.55
N ILE A 98 -11.46 -18.04 -20.21
CA ILE A 98 -10.25 -17.70 -19.47
C ILE A 98 -9.09 -18.63 -19.81
N ASP A 99 -9.31 -19.95 -19.88
CA ASP A 99 -8.27 -20.90 -20.28
C ASP A 99 -7.73 -20.58 -21.68
N THR A 100 -8.62 -20.27 -22.62
CA THR A 100 -8.24 -19.89 -23.99
C THR A 100 -7.40 -18.60 -24.00
N TRP A 101 -7.81 -17.61 -23.22
CA TRP A 101 -7.09 -16.35 -23.06
C TRP A 101 -5.70 -16.56 -22.42
N LYS A 102 -5.61 -17.34 -21.33
CA LYS A 102 -4.34 -17.68 -20.68
C LYS A 102 -3.37 -18.37 -21.63
N GLN A 103 -3.85 -19.34 -22.42
CA GLN A 103 -3.03 -20.02 -23.42
C GLN A 103 -2.52 -19.08 -24.52
N LYS A 104 -3.36 -18.13 -24.96
CA LYS A 104 -2.99 -17.12 -25.97
C LYS A 104 -1.84 -16.24 -25.49
N TYR A 105 -1.88 -15.81 -24.25
CA TYR A 105 -0.90 -14.88 -23.67
C TYR A 105 0.19 -15.56 -22.83
N GLN A 106 0.13 -16.88 -22.65
CA GLN A 106 1.08 -17.69 -21.89
C GLN A 106 1.21 -17.25 -20.42
N VAL A 107 0.10 -16.89 -19.79
CA VAL A 107 0.03 -16.48 -18.37
C VAL A 107 -0.67 -17.54 -17.54
N ASP A 108 -0.36 -17.60 -16.22
CA ASP A 108 -0.95 -18.56 -15.29
C ASP A 108 -1.36 -17.93 -13.95
N PHE A 109 -1.49 -16.61 -13.89
CA PHE A 109 -2.03 -15.97 -12.68
C PHE A 109 -3.54 -16.26 -12.53
N PRO A 110 -4.06 -16.33 -11.28
CA PRO A 110 -5.47 -16.62 -11.03
C PRO A 110 -6.39 -15.57 -11.65
N VAL A 111 -7.51 -16.01 -12.21
CA VAL A 111 -8.54 -15.12 -12.76
C VAL A 111 -9.87 -15.35 -12.05
N ILE A 112 -10.40 -14.29 -11.47
CA ILE A 112 -11.74 -14.26 -10.86
C ILE A 112 -12.73 -13.90 -11.97
N HIS A 113 -13.72 -14.77 -12.19
CA HIS A 113 -14.70 -14.60 -13.26
C HIS A 113 -16.14 -14.76 -12.74
N GLN A 114 -17.15 -14.65 -13.63
CA GLN A 114 -18.55 -14.59 -13.23
C GLN A 114 -19.09 -15.81 -12.45
N PHE A 115 -18.43 -16.97 -12.55
CA PHE A 115 -18.86 -18.22 -11.93
C PHE A 115 -17.99 -18.68 -10.76
N THR A 116 -17.06 -17.84 -10.29
CA THR A 116 -16.23 -18.17 -9.13
C THR A 116 -17.01 -18.08 -7.83
N ASP A 117 -16.64 -18.94 -6.87
CA ASP A 117 -17.25 -18.96 -5.53
C ASP A 117 -16.66 -17.86 -4.63
N GLY A 118 -17.41 -17.49 -3.60
CA GLY A 118 -17.01 -16.50 -2.60
C GLY A 118 -17.50 -15.08 -2.92
N THR A 119 -16.61 -14.08 -2.82
CA THR A 119 -16.96 -12.70 -3.15
C THR A 119 -17.23 -12.58 -4.65
N SER A 120 -18.46 -12.20 -5.02
CA SER A 120 -18.86 -12.09 -6.42
C SER A 120 -17.96 -11.09 -7.17
N VAL A 121 -17.55 -11.45 -8.39
CA VAL A 121 -16.76 -10.61 -9.29
C VAL A 121 -17.40 -9.22 -9.52
N HIS A 122 -18.74 -9.16 -9.65
CA HIS A 122 -19.45 -7.89 -9.78
C HIS A 122 -19.34 -7.02 -8.53
N VAL A 123 -19.37 -7.64 -7.33
CA VAL A 123 -19.13 -6.92 -6.08
C VAL A 123 -17.71 -6.38 -6.04
N ILE A 124 -16.71 -7.15 -6.48
CA ILE A 124 -15.32 -6.69 -6.55
C ILE A 124 -15.21 -5.49 -7.49
N CYS A 125 -15.75 -5.60 -8.70
CA CYS A 125 -15.67 -4.52 -9.69
C CYS A 125 -16.40 -3.27 -9.22
N GLU A 126 -17.68 -3.37 -8.91
CA GLU A 126 -18.56 -2.21 -8.73
C GLU A 126 -18.48 -1.62 -7.33
N ASN A 127 -18.56 -2.49 -6.29
CA ASN A 127 -18.72 -2.03 -4.92
C ASN A 127 -17.38 -1.83 -4.19
N LEU A 128 -16.41 -2.73 -4.40
CA LEU A 128 -15.13 -2.64 -3.69
C LEU A 128 -14.16 -1.69 -4.37
N TYR A 129 -14.01 -1.79 -5.69
CA TYR A 129 -12.99 -1.04 -6.42
C TYR A 129 -13.54 0.04 -7.37
N ASN A 130 -14.88 0.11 -7.56
CA ASN A 130 -15.56 1.08 -8.43
C ASN A 130 -14.98 1.09 -9.86
N VAL A 131 -14.73 -0.10 -10.41
CA VAL A 131 -14.26 -0.28 -11.78
C VAL A 131 -15.44 -0.50 -12.71
N ILE A 132 -15.82 0.53 -13.43
CA ILE A 132 -16.92 0.54 -14.41
C ILE A 132 -16.41 0.66 -15.85
N ILE A 133 -15.12 0.89 -16.04
CA ILE A 133 -14.45 0.98 -17.35
C ILE A 133 -13.23 0.07 -17.30
N MET A 134 -13.13 -0.83 -18.26
CA MET A 134 -12.03 -1.76 -18.44
C MET A 134 -11.37 -1.53 -19.80
N PRO A 135 -10.08 -1.85 -19.96
CA PRO A 135 -9.22 -2.44 -18.94
C PRO A 135 -8.76 -1.44 -17.89
N ARG A 136 -8.46 -1.93 -16.69
CA ARG A 136 -7.90 -1.13 -15.59
C ARG A 136 -6.87 -1.94 -14.81
N VAL A 137 -5.80 -1.25 -14.37
CA VAL A 137 -4.78 -1.79 -13.47
C VAL A 137 -4.85 -1.05 -12.14
N ILE A 138 -4.88 -1.81 -11.05
CA ILE A 138 -4.79 -1.30 -9.68
C ILE A 138 -3.62 -2.02 -8.99
N LEU A 139 -2.70 -1.28 -8.37
CA LEU A 139 -1.64 -1.85 -7.56
C LEU A 139 -1.87 -1.55 -6.08
N ILE A 140 -1.82 -2.60 -5.27
CA ILE A 140 -2.04 -2.55 -3.82
C ILE A 140 -0.75 -2.97 -3.13
N ALA A 141 -0.29 -2.16 -2.17
CA ALA A 141 0.89 -2.46 -1.39
C ALA A 141 0.57 -3.40 -0.19
N PRO A 142 1.59 -4.09 0.37
CA PRO A 142 1.43 -4.97 1.54
C PRO A 142 0.75 -4.30 2.75
N ASN A 143 0.93 -3.01 2.92
CA ASN A 143 0.26 -2.21 3.96
C ASN A 143 -1.21 -1.89 3.63
N ARG A 144 -1.80 -2.55 2.63
CA ARG A 144 -3.18 -2.43 2.15
C ARG A 144 -3.54 -1.07 1.54
N LYS A 145 -2.55 -0.24 1.19
CA LYS A 145 -2.79 1.01 0.47
C LYS A 145 -2.80 0.78 -1.03
N ILE A 146 -3.77 1.38 -1.71
CA ILE A 146 -3.79 1.43 -3.18
C ILE A 146 -2.77 2.47 -3.60
N VAL A 147 -1.70 2.01 -4.27
CA VAL A 147 -0.56 2.87 -4.68
C VAL A 147 -0.63 3.26 -6.16
N ILE A 148 -1.29 2.45 -6.98
CA ILE A 148 -1.72 2.80 -8.34
C ILE A 148 -3.21 2.54 -8.43
N GLU A 149 -4.02 3.57 -8.66
CA GLU A 149 -5.49 3.42 -8.77
C GLU A 149 -5.98 3.49 -10.20
N ASN A 150 -5.30 4.24 -11.06
CA ASN A 150 -5.68 4.43 -12.46
C ASN A 150 -4.45 4.85 -13.28
N LEU A 151 -3.72 3.86 -13.78
CA LEU A 151 -2.62 4.10 -14.71
C LEU A 151 -3.15 4.03 -16.14
N TRP A 152 -3.16 5.15 -16.84
CA TRP A 152 -3.58 5.24 -18.23
C TRP A 152 -2.98 6.48 -18.91
N PRO A 153 -2.48 6.39 -20.15
CA PRO A 153 -2.34 5.16 -20.95
C PRO A 153 -1.12 4.30 -20.52
N ILE A 154 -1.25 2.97 -20.68
CA ILE A 154 -0.12 2.05 -20.54
C ILE A 154 0.40 1.75 -21.94
N ASN A 155 1.62 2.20 -22.25
CA ASN A 155 2.14 2.20 -23.61
C ASN A 155 3.06 1.01 -23.93
N SER A 156 3.60 0.33 -22.90
CA SER A 156 4.49 -0.83 -23.00
C SER A 156 4.63 -1.54 -21.66
N ALA A 157 5.13 -2.77 -21.67
CA ALA A 157 5.47 -3.49 -20.43
C ALA A 157 6.55 -2.75 -19.63
N GLN A 158 7.57 -2.21 -20.29
CA GLN A 158 8.59 -1.41 -19.60
C GLN A 158 8.01 -0.20 -18.86
N HIS A 159 7.02 0.50 -19.48
CA HIS A 159 6.33 1.61 -18.81
C HIS A 159 5.58 1.14 -17.55
N LEU A 160 4.84 0.01 -17.64
CA LEU A 160 4.12 -0.55 -16.49
C LEU A 160 5.08 -1.02 -15.40
N ILE A 161 6.17 -1.69 -15.76
CA ILE A 161 7.23 -2.13 -14.84
C ILE A 161 7.85 -0.92 -14.09
N ASP A 162 8.17 0.14 -14.81
CA ASP A 162 8.78 1.35 -14.22
C ASP A 162 7.82 2.03 -13.23
N GLU A 163 6.53 2.11 -13.55
CA GLU A 163 5.51 2.68 -12.66
C GLU A 163 5.30 1.80 -11.41
N ILE A 164 5.24 0.47 -11.56
CA ILE A 164 5.17 -0.47 -10.44
C ILE A 164 6.39 -0.28 -9.52
N LYS A 165 7.61 -0.29 -10.08
CA LYS A 165 8.85 -0.12 -9.30
C LYS A 165 8.92 1.25 -8.62
N ALA A 166 8.47 2.29 -9.27
CA ALA A 166 8.39 3.63 -8.67
C ALA A 166 7.41 3.64 -7.48
N ALA A 167 6.24 3.01 -7.61
CA ALA A 167 5.28 2.88 -6.52
C ALA A 167 5.85 2.06 -5.35
N MET A 168 6.49 0.92 -5.63
CA MET A 168 7.15 0.07 -4.63
C MET A 168 8.25 0.84 -3.87
N ALA A 169 9.06 1.62 -4.58
CA ALA A 169 10.12 2.43 -3.97
C ALA A 169 9.56 3.49 -3.01
N THR A 170 8.38 4.06 -3.29
CA THR A 170 7.75 5.04 -2.40
C THR A 170 7.25 4.42 -1.10
N ILE A 171 6.75 3.17 -1.15
CA ILE A 171 6.31 2.43 0.05
C ILE A 171 7.52 2.02 0.89
N ASN A 172 8.56 1.46 0.28
CA ASN A 172 9.79 1.08 0.98
C ASN A 172 10.44 2.30 1.68
N VAL A 173 10.42 3.47 1.06
CA VAL A 173 10.90 4.72 1.69
C VAL A 173 9.98 5.17 2.83
N ALA A 174 8.66 4.98 2.70
CA ALA A 174 7.71 5.30 3.77
C ALA A 174 7.83 4.32 4.95
N GLU A 175 8.07 3.03 4.69
CA GLU A 175 8.36 2.04 5.74
C GLU A 175 9.71 2.29 6.40
N ILE A 176 10.76 2.63 5.66
CA ILE A 176 12.05 3.03 6.22
C ILE A 176 11.87 4.29 7.08
N LYS A 177 11.11 5.27 6.65
CA LYS A 177 10.77 6.45 7.46
C LYS A 177 9.88 6.12 8.66
N GLY A 178 9.04 5.10 8.57
CA GLY A 178 8.23 4.59 9.69
C GLY A 178 9.00 3.70 10.66
N ASN A 179 10.18 3.18 10.27
CA ASN A 179 10.96 2.19 11.01
C ASN A 179 12.18 2.75 11.76
N GLU A 180 12.41 4.04 11.74
CA GLU A 180 13.66 4.62 12.22
C GLU A 180 13.59 5.18 13.64
N TYR A 181 12.94 4.49 14.57
CA TYR A 181 13.22 4.76 15.98
C TYR A 181 13.56 3.46 16.72
N GLY A 182 14.51 3.57 17.61
CA GLY A 182 14.85 2.52 18.56
C GLY A 182 14.55 2.98 19.98
N ILE A 183 14.14 2.06 20.83
CA ILE A 183 13.92 2.32 22.26
C ILE A 183 15.00 1.62 23.05
N TYR A 184 15.74 2.38 23.87
CA TYR A 184 16.78 1.84 24.75
C TYR A 184 16.89 2.64 26.07
N PRO A 185 17.35 2.01 27.16
CA PRO A 185 17.55 0.60 27.29
C PRO A 185 16.23 -0.16 27.23
N ASN A 186 16.30 -1.44 26.87
CA ASN A 186 15.17 -2.37 26.95
C ASN A 186 15.76 -3.77 27.31
N PRO A 187 15.57 -4.28 28.51
CA PRO A 187 14.75 -3.75 29.64
C PRO A 187 15.19 -2.39 30.21
N ALA A 188 14.23 -1.65 30.76
CA ALA A 188 14.42 -0.34 31.37
C ALA A 188 13.83 -0.25 32.78
N SER A 189 14.33 0.69 33.61
CA SER A 189 13.85 0.85 35.00
C SER A 189 13.33 2.25 35.32
N ALA A 190 13.94 3.31 34.78
CA ALA A 190 13.60 4.69 35.13
C ALA A 190 13.23 5.54 33.91
N GLU A 191 13.92 5.35 32.81
CA GLU A 191 13.74 6.10 31.58
C GLU A 191 14.03 5.27 30.35
N ILE A 192 13.48 5.67 29.24
CA ILE A 192 13.78 5.17 27.91
C ILE A 192 14.18 6.32 27.00
N ASN A 193 15.11 6.06 26.11
CA ASN A 193 15.49 6.98 25.05
C ASN A 193 14.89 6.49 23.74
N ILE A 194 14.33 7.41 22.99
CA ILE A 194 13.89 7.17 21.62
C ILE A 194 14.95 7.79 20.70
N THR A 195 15.55 6.99 19.84
CA THR A 195 16.44 7.47 18.77
C THR A 195 15.77 7.30 17.43
N SER A 196 15.88 8.30 16.59
CA SER A 196 15.40 8.25 15.21
C SER A 196 16.36 9.00 14.31
N GLN A 197 16.44 8.61 13.05
CA GLN A 197 17.10 9.42 12.01
C GLN A 197 16.19 10.56 11.51
N LEU A 198 14.90 10.52 11.89
CA LEU A 198 13.92 11.55 11.58
C LEU A 198 14.01 12.69 12.60
N ASN A 199 13.75 13.90 12.12
CA ASN A 199 13.58 15.07 12.95
C ASN A 199 12.11 15.48 12.97
N GLY A 200 11.62 16.02 14.07
CA GLY A 200 10.27 16.55 14.19
C GLY A 200 9.54 16.09 15.45
N GLU A 201 8.32 16.53 15.58
CA GLU A 201 7.46 16.19 16.71
C GLU A 201 6.90 14.76 16.55
N ALA A 202 6.69 14.08 17.68
CA ALA A 202 6.03 12.79 17.72
C ALA A 202 5.10 12.66 18.93
N ASP A 203 3.99 11.96 18.73
CA ASP A 203 3.11 11.53 19.82
C ASP A 203 3.57 10.14 20.28
N VAL A 204 3.86 10.03 21.57
CA VAL A 204 4.29 8.78 22.20
C VAL A 204 3.24 8.33 23.18
N ARG A 205 2.76 7.10 23.02
CA ARG A 205 1.79 6.46 23.92
C ARG A 205 2.34 5.13 24.40
N ILE A 206 2.21 4.86 25.69
CA ILE A 206 2.61 3.58 26.29
C ILE A 206 1.34 2.87 26.75
N TYR A 207 1.20 1.62 26.33
CA TYR A 207 0.06 0.78 26.65
C TYR A 207 0.51 -0.41 27.50
N ASP A 208 -0.33 -0.81 28.47
CA ASP A 208 -0.15 -2.06 29.21
C ASP A 208 -0.64 -3.26 28.38
N MET A 209 -0.45 -4.47 28.92
CA MET A 209 -0.86 -5.72 28.29
C MET A 209 -2.38 -5.84 28.04
N SER A 210 -3.19 -5.02 28.69
CA SER A 210 -4.65 -4.97 28.46
C SER A 210 -5.04 -3.98 27.35
N GLY A 211 -4.07 -3.29 26.75
CA GLY A 211 -4.30 -2.26 25.76
C GLY A 211 -4.71 -0.89 26.33
N ARG A 212 -4.65 -0.71 27.66
CA ARG A 212 -4.93 0.56 28.29
C ARG A 212 -3.72 1.49 28.12
N CYS A 213 -3.95 2.72 27.67
CA CYS A 213 -2.93 3.76 27.65
C CYS A 213 -2.58 4.18 29.09
N VAL A 214 -1.34 3.94 29.49
CA VAL A 214 -0.83 4.26 30.84
C VAL A 214 0.01 5.52 30.84
N LYS A 215 0.52 5.95 29.69
CA LYS A 215 1.29 7.19 29.53
C LYS A 215 1.13 7.73 28.11
N GLU A 216 0.96 9.06 28.02
CA GLU A 216 0.93 9.78 26.76
C GLU A 216 1.80 11.03 26.88
N THR A 217 2.63 11.29 25.88
CA THR A 217 3.47 12.48 25.82
C THR A 217 3.73 12.89 24.38
N ARG A 218 3.89 14.17 24.14
CA ARG A 218 4.33 14.72 22.86
C ARG A 218 5.77 15.19 23.00
N ILE A 219 6.61 14.72 22.10
CA ILE A 219 8.03 15.08 22.04
C ILE A 219 8.26 16.02 20.86
N SER A 220 9.04 17.09 21.09
CA SER A 220 9.31 18.11 20.07
C SER A 220 10.37 17.69 19.06
N ASN A 221 11.18 16.68 19.39
CA ASN A 221 12.17 16.10 18.48
C ASN A 221 12.32 14.61 18.77
N ILE A 222 11.93 13.78 17.82
CA ILE A 222 12.02 12.33 17.92
C ILE A 222 13.47 11.82 17.86
N ASN A 223 14.38 12.61 17.30
CA ASN A 223 15.80 12.28 17.27
C ASN A 223 16.42 12.57 18.64
N ASN A 224 16.49 11.56 19.50
CA ASN A 224 17.07 11.63 20.83
C ASN A 224 16.15 12.24 21.92
N ALA A 225 14.94 11.68 22.07
CA ALA A 225 14.02 12.04 23.16
C ALA A 225 14.14 11.07 24.34
N THR A 226 14.11 11.59 25.56
CA THR A 226 14.08 10.79 26.78
C THR A 226 12.69 10.84 27.41
N ILE A 227 12.14 9.68 27.78
CA ILE A 227 10.84 9.54 28.44
C ILE A 227 11.06 8.86 29.79
N ASN A 228 10.63 9.55 30.84
CA ASN A 228 10.63 8.98 32.19
C ASN A 228 9.51 7.93 32.31
N ILE A 229 9.85 6.74 32.80
CA ILE A 229 8.96 5.60 33.02
C ILE A 229 9.02 5.08 34.46
N SER A 230 9.62 5.81 35.39
CA SER A 230 9.77 5.41 36.80
C SER A 230 8.45 5.26 37.56
N ASP A 231 7.36 5.75 36.98
CA ASP A 231 5.99 5.64 37.46
C ASP A 231 5.25 4.40 36.95
N LEU A 232 5.89 3.60 36.10
CA LEU A 232 5.34 2.34 35.61
C LEU A 232 5.76 1.17 36.48
N ASP A 233 4.82 0.27 36.75
CA ASP A 233 5.12 -0.99 37.44
C ASP A 233 5.96 -1.91 36.56
N LYS A 234 6.68 -2.86 37.21
CA LYS A 234 7.44 -3.89 36.49
C LYS A 234 6.51 -4.71 35.61
N GLY A 235 6.86 -4.86 34.34
CA GLY A 235 6.02 -5.59 33.40
C GLY A 235 6.37 -5.38 31.94
N VAL A 236 5.48 -5.85 31.07
CA VAL A 236 5.58 -5.71 29.62
C VAL A 236 4.61 -4.64 29.16
N TYR A 237 5.12 -3.72 28.37
CA TYR A 237 4.38 -2.60 27.79
C TYR A 237 4.60 -2.54 26.29
N PHE A 238 3.75 -1.75 25.60
CA PHE A 238 3.87 -1.44 24.18
C PHE A 238 3.98 0.07 24.00
N VAL A 239 5.08 0.53 23.42
CA VAL A 239 5.33 1.94 23.14
C VAL A 239 4.97 2.22 21.70
N ASN A 240 3.97 3.06 21.49
CA ASN A 240 3.54 3.55 20.19
C ASN A 240 4.13 4.93 19.93
N VAL A 241 4.85 5.09 18.85
CA VAL A 241 5.38 6.36 18.37
C VAL A 241 4.87 6.61 16.96
N ASN A 242 3.98 7.58 16.80
CA ASN A 242 3.37 7.92 15.51
C ASN A 242 2.74 6.71 14.76
N GLY A 243 2.13 5.78 15.52
CA GLY A 243 1.46 4.60 14.94
C GLY A 243 2.30 3.32 14.92
N LYS A 244 3.62 3.41 15.07
CA LYS A 244 4.48 2.22 15.19
C LYS A 244 4.60 1.78 16.65
N VAL A 245 4.55 0.47 16.87
CA VAL A 245 4.55 -0.13 18.22
C VAL A 245 5.79 -0.97 18.44
N GLU A 246 6.50 -0.73 19.56
CA GLU A 246 7.59 -1.57 20.03
C GLU A 246 7.32 -2.10 21.44
N LYS A 247 7.83 -3.31 21.73
CA LYS A 247 7.72 -3.93 23.05
C LYS A 247 8.76 -3.30 23.99
N LEU A 248 8.31 -2.93 25.18
CA LEU A 248 9.16 -2.44 26.29
C LEU A 248 9.02 -3.38 27.50
N VAL A 249 10.12 -3.73 28.10
CA VAL A 249 10.16 -4.46 29.38
C VAL A 249 10.62 -3.49 30.47
N VAL A 250 9.82 -3.32 31.53
CA VAL A 250 10.14 -2.50 32.71
C VAL A 250 10.53 -3.42 33.86
N GLU A 251 11.71 -3.16 34.47
CA GLU A 251 12.30 -3.94 35.58
C GLU A 251 12.36 -3.17 36.91
#